data_066e47f1721b367258a3f2acc49f8a03
#
_entry.id   066e47f1721b367258a3f2acc49f8a03
#
_cell.length_a   1.000
_cell.length_b   1.000
_cell.length_c   1.000
_cell.angle_alpha   90.00
_cell.angle_beta   90.00
_cell.angle_gamma   90.00
#
_symmetry.space_group_name_H-M   'P 1'
#
loop_
_entity.id
_entity.type
_entity.pdbx_description
1 polymer ?
#
loop_
_entity_poly.entity_id
_entity_poly.type
_entity_poly.pdbx_seq_one_letter_code
_entity_poly.pdbx_strand_id
1 'polypeptide(L)' 'MPRYFFAIRGRDWVRDDPHGTNLPDVAAALSIAESKIRELRKESGYDNDPTLMVIVKDEAGRTVLSLPFFPGH' A
#
# COMPACT_ATOMS: atom_id res chain seq x y z
N MET A 1 -2.40 6.71 -18.90
CA MET A 1 -1.58 6.22 -17.79
C MET A 1 -2.38 5.20 -17.00
N PRO A 2 -1.77 4.11 -16.57
CA PRO A 2 -2.51 3.13 -15.77
C PRO A 2 -2.87 3.69 -14.41
N ARG A 3 -3.91 3.13 -13.83
CA ARG A 3 -4.39 3.51 -12.52
C ARG A 3 -4.03 2.42 -11.52
N TYR A 4 -3.46 2.81 -10.41
CA TYR A 4 -3.06 1.89 -9.35
C TYR A 4 -3.87 2.17 -8.09
N PHE A 5 -4.18 1.12 -7.36
CA PHE A 5 -5.01 1.18 -6.16
C PHE A 5 -4.18 0.72 -4.97
N PHE A 6 -4.11 1.56 -3.95
CA PHE A 6 -3.27 1.32 -2.78
C PHE A 6 -4.13 0.92 -1.59
N ALA A 7 -4.19 -0.36 -1.31
CA ALA A 7 -4.93 -0.88 -0.17
C ALA A 7 -4.00 -1.08 1.02
N ILE A 8 -4.54 -0.88 2.22
CA ILE A 8 -3.81 -1.16 3.45
C ILE A 8 -4.47 -2.37 4.08
N ARG A 9 -3.67 -3.35 4.43
CA ARG A 9 -4.17 -4.59 4.99
C ARG A 9 -3.58 -4.84 6.37
N GLY A 10 -4.44 -5.07 7.36
CA GLY A 10 -4.04 -5.48 8.69
C GLY A 10 -4.41 -6.92 8.94
N ARG A 11 -4.37 -7.32 10.22
CA ARG A 11 -4.66 -8.69 10.60
C ARG A 11 -6.10 -9.08 10.30
N ASP A 12 -7.04 -8.22 10.68
CA ASP A 12 -8.47 -8.52 10.59
C ASP A 12 -9.25 -7.52 9.76
N TRP A 13 -8.56 -6.66 9.00
CA TRP A 13 -9.23 -5.60 8.27
C TRP A 13 -8.45 -5.22 7.02
N VAL A 14 -9.18 -4.63 6.08
CA VAL A 14 -8.61 -4.10 4.84
C VAL A 14 -9.23 -2.74 4.60
N ARG A 15 -8.41 -1.77 4.25
CA ARG A 15 -8.88 -0.46 3.79
C ARG A 15 -8.57 -0.36 2.30
N ASP A 16 -9.60 -0.40 1.49
CA ASP A 16 -9.44 -0.30 0.04
C ASP A 16 -9.30 1.15 -0.40
N ASP A 17 -8.72 1.33 -1.57
CA ASP A 17 -8.60 2.62 -2.23
C ASP A 17 -9.59 2.65 -3.40
N PRO A 18 -10.77 3.26 -3.22
CA PRO A 18 -11.80 3.22 -4.26
C PRO A 18 -11.50 4.09 -5.48
N HIS A 19 -10.58 5.04 -5.35
CA HIS A 19 -10.33 6.01 -6.42
C HIS A 19 -9.09 5.70 -7.24
N GLY A 20 -8.04 5.21 -6.61
CA GLY A 20 -6.79 4.93 -7.27
C GLY A 20 -6.04 6.20 -7.66
N THR A 21 -4.88 6.00 -8.27
CA THR A 21 -4.02 7.08 -8.71
C THR A 21 -3.43 6.72 -10.06
N ASN A 22 -3.45 7.65 -10.99
CA ASN A 22 -2.86 7.45 -12.32
C ASN A 22 -1.35 7.65 -12.20
N LEU A 23 -0.59 6.64 -12.63
CA LEU A 23 0.87 6.66 -12.55
C LEU A 23 1.43 6.04 -13.82
N PRO A 24 2.64 6.46 -14.22
CA PRO A 24 3.21 5.98 -15.48
C PRO A 24 3.61 4.51 -15.46
N ASP A 25 4.05 4.00 -14.31
CA ASP A 25 4.53 2.62 -14.21
C ASP A 25 4.55 2.13 -12.77
N VAL A 26 4.95 0.87 -12.60
CA VAL A 26 5.02 0.25 -11.28
C VAL A 26 6.10 0.89 -10.40
N ALA A 27 7.18 1.40 -11.00
CA ALA A 27 8.23 2.06 -10.22
C ALA A 27 7.69 3.30 -9.51
N ALA A 28 6.83 4.08 -10.20
CA ALA A 28 6.19 5.23 -9.56
C ALA A 28 5.25 4.78 -8.44
N ALA A 29 4.54 3.68 -8.65
CA ALA A 29 3.66 3.13 -7.63
C ALA A 29 4.46 2.68 -6.40
N LEU A 30 5.64 2.10 -6.61
CA LEU A 30 6.50 1.69 -5.50
C LEU A 30 6.93 2.89 -4.66
N SER A 31 7.34 3.99 -5.30
CA SER A 31 7.73 5.20 -4.59
C SER A 31 6.60 5.75 -3.73
N ILE A 32 5.40 5.77 -4.27
CA ILE A 32 4.24 6.27 -3.53
C ILE A 32 3.89 5.34 -2.38
N ALA A 33 3.96 4.02 -2.60
CA ALA A 33 3.68 3.06 -1.54
C ALA A 33 4.66 3.22 -0.38
N GLU A 34 5.94 3.42 -0.67
CA GLU A 34 6.95 3.64 0.36
C GLU A 34 6.69 4.92 1.14
N SER A 35 6.26 5.98 0.46
CA SER A 35 5.90 7.22 1.11
C SER A 35 4.70 7.06 2.03
N LYS A 36 3.68 6.32 1.58
CA LYS A 36 2.50 6.05 2.40
C LYS A 36 2.87 5.27 3.66
N ILE A 37 3.74 4.29 3.53
CA ILE A 37 4.20 3.52 4.68
C ILE A 37 4.88 4.44 5.70
N ARG A 38 5.77 5.31 5.24
CA ARG A 38 6.46 6.24 6.14
C ARG A 38 5.48 7.15 6.86
N GLU A 39 4.48 7.68 6.14
CA GLU A 39 3.49 8.56 6.75
C GLU A 39 2.64 7.82 7.78
N LEU A 40 2.17 6.62 7.44
CA LEU A 40 1.30 5.87 8.32
C LEU A 40 2.02 5.36 9.57
N ARG A 41 3.31 5.10 9.47
CA ARG A 41 4.10 4.67 10.62
C ARG A 41 4.23 5.76 11.68
N LYS A 42 4.03 7.02 11.29
CA LYS A 42 4.04 8.14 12.22
C LYS A 42 2.72 8.33 12.94
N GLU A 43 1.65 7.73 12.44
CA GLU A 43 0.34 7.84 13.05
C GLU A 43 0.20 6.81 14.16
N SER A 44 -0.44 7.20 15.24
CA SER A 44 -0.69 6.27 16.33
C SER A 44 -1.71 5.24 15.90
N GLY A 45 -1.56 4.01 16.38
CA GLY A 45 -2.50 2.94 16.11
C GLY A 45 -2.05 1.97 15.04
N TYR A 46 -1.06 2.32 14.23
CA TYR A 46 -0.57 1.41 13.19
C TYR A 46 0.65 0.62 13.62
N ASP A 47 1.40 1.10 14.58
CA ASP A 47 2.65 0.47 15.00
C ASP A 47 2.45 -0.78 15.85
N ASN A 48 1.21 -1.09 16.21
CA ASN A 48 0.88 -2.25 17.03
C ASN A 48 0.54 -3.50 16.24
N ASP A 49 0.48 -3.40 14.92
CA ASP A 49 0.08 -4.52 14.08
C ASP A 49 1.24 -4.91 13.15
N PRO A 50 1.99 -5.99 13.48
CA PRO A 50 3.11 -6.41 12.64
C PRO A 50 2.68 -6.99 11.29
N THR A 51 1.40 -7.22 11.08
CA THR A 51 0.91 -7.77 9.82
C THR A 51 0.54 -6.70 8.80
N LEU A 52 0.68 -5.43 9.15
CA LEU A 52 0.33 -4.33 8.25
C LEU A 52 1.11 -4.40 6.94
N MET A 53 0.40 -4.22 5.84
CA MET A 53 0.97 -4.24 4.49
C MET A 53 0.27 -3.21 3.63
N VAL A 54 1.01 -2.68 2.65
CA VAL A 54 0.40 -1.93 1.55
C VAL A 54 0.39 -2.86 0.35
N ILE A 55 -0.78 -3.03 -0.24
CA ILE A 55 -0.97 -3.86 -1.42
C ILE A 55 -1.37 -2.94 -2.57
N VAL A 56 -0.61 -2.97 -3.65
CA VAL A 56 -0.88 -2.17 -4.83
C VAL A 56 -1.44 -3.07 -5.91
N LYS A 57 -2.61 -2.70 -6.41
CA LYS A 57 -3.28 -3.44 -7.49
C LYS A 57 -3.39 -2.57 -8.73
N ASP A 58 -3.41 -3.20 -9.88
CA ASP A 58 -3.65 -2.52 -11.15
C ASP A 58 -5.14 -2.43 -11.46
N GLU A 59 -5.48 -1.89 -12.62
CA GLU A 59 -6.88 -1.71 -13.03
C GLU A 59 -7.61 -3.03 -13.23
N ALA A 60 -6.88 -4.10 -13.49
CA ALA A 60 -7.47 -5.42 -13.65
C ALA A 60 -7.68 -6.13 -12.30
N GLY A 61 -7.30 -5.48 -11.19
CA GLY A 61 -7.45 -6.06 -9.87
C GLY A 61 -6.31 -6.99 -9.48
N ARG A 62 -5.24 -7.03 -10.27
CA ARG A 62 -4.09 -7.87 -9.97
C ARG A 62 -3.12 -7.16 -9.02
N THR A 63 -2.61 -7.89 -8.05
CA THR A 63 -1.60 -7.36 -7.15
C THR A 63 -0.27 -7.24 -7.88
N VAL A 64 0.25 -6.02 -7.97
CA VAL A 64 1.53 -5.76 -8.61
C VAL A 64 2.65 -5.51 -7.60
N LEU A 65 2.30 -5.05 -6.39
CA LEU A 65 3.26 -4.83 -5.32
C LEU A 65 2.63 -5.20 -3.99
N SER A 66 3.48 -5.66 -3.07
CA SER A 66 3.05 -5.98 -1.71
C SER A 66 4.21 -5.62 -0.79
N LEU A 67 4.01 -4.63 0.07
CA LEU A 67 5.07 -4.08 0.91
C LEU A 67 4.69 -4.14 2.39
N PRO A 68 5.51 -4.75 3.23
CA PRO A 68 5.24 -4.74 4.67
C PRO A 68 5.55 -3.37 5.28
N PHE A 69 4.79 -3.00 6.32
CA PHE A 69 5.08 -1.77 7.07
C PHE A 69 6.38 -1.91 7.88
N PHE A 70 6.68 -3.11 8.31
CA PHE A 70 7.84 -3.40 9.16
C PHE A 70 8.69 -4.47 8.48
N PRO A 71 9.50 -4.06 7.50
CA PRO A 71 10.35 -5.01 6.80
C PRO A 71 11.53 -5.43 7.67
N GLY A 72 12.14 -6.51 7.31
CA GLY A 72 13.45 -6.79 7.85
C GLY A 72 13.50 -7.59 9.11
N HIS A 73 12.79 -8.62 9.14
CA HIS A 73 13.10 -9.58 10.17
C HIS A 73 13.32 -10.88 9.62
#